data_58229173e17cf4ae6544a690018ff4b5
#
_entry.id   58229173e17cf4ae6544a690018ff4b5
#
_cell.length_a   1.000
_cell.length_b   1.000
_cell.length_c   1.000
_cell.angle_alpha   90.00
_cell.angle_beta   90.00
_cell.angle_gamma   90.00
#
_symmetry.space_group_name_H-M   'P 1'
#
loop_
_entity.id
_entity.type
_entity.pdbx_description
1 polymer ?
#
loop_
_entity_poly.entity_id
_entity_poly.type
_entity_poly.pdbx_seq_one_letter_code
_entity_poly.pdbx_strand_id
1 'polypeptide(L)'
;MKKVGKLVYVSAALLLLAGCGEEDAPIMDASKARGEPEETPLEEGGKEGATDEAITDEAASGSGEGALSEYSAEQIEYARVWRQLGPNQEIDGLYVQQIPEGAPLNPDDDTSAAYPEPVIQLAGSRLVDGSVTYSSNGDGTINVYNVPLRWDGEYPAGEEFYNDIIENTEVVEIEPGEDEEVISLIELLEMEP
;
A
#
# COMPACT_ATOMS: atom_id res chain seq x y z
N MET A 1 -40.55 -32.63 21.44
CA MET A 1 -41.21 -31.74 22.41
C MET A 1 -40.13 -31.11 23.28
N LYS A 2 -39.85 -29.85 23.11
CA LYS A 2 -39.47 -28.85 24.13
C LYS A 2 -39.25 -27.51 23.40
N LYS A 3 -40.19 -26.63 23.62
CA LYS A 3 -40.19 -25.21 23.31
C LYS A 3 -39.35 -24.49 24.35
N VAL A 4 -38.83 -23.34 24.03
CA VAL A 4 -38.47 -22.17 24.85
C VAL A 4 -37.33 -21.45 24.13
N GLY A 5 -37.27 -20.17 23.87
CA GLY A 5 -38.10 -19.02 24.21
C GLY A 5 -37.39 -17.82 23.62
N LYS A 6 -38.18 -16.94 23.04
CA LYS A 6 -37.73 -15.63 22.53
C LYS A 6 -37.28 -14.74 23.71
N LEU A 7 -36.12 -14.11 23.58
CA LEU A 7 -35.79 -12.96 24.43
C LEU A 7 -35.59 -11.76 23.49
N VAL A 8 -36.54 -10.84 23.58
CA VAL A 8 -36.51 -9.53 22.94
C VAL A 8 -35.90 -8.57 23.94
N TYR A 9 -34.79 -7.93 23.61
CA TYR A 9 -34.32 -6.75 24.31
C TYR A 9 -34.49 -5.53 23.40
N VAL A 10 -35.51 -4.73 23.76
CA VAL A 10 -35.70 -3.38 23.29
C VAL A 10 -34.97 -2.47 24.29
N SER A 11 -34.00 -1.73 23.84
CA SER A 11 -33.47 -0.59 24.61
C SER A 11 -33.41 0.61 23.68
N ALA A 12 -34.42 1.48 23.85
CA ALA A 12 -34.42 2.81 23.30
C ALA A 12 -33.65 3.74 24.26
N ALA A 13 -32.71 4.50 23.74
CA ALA A 13 -32.17 5.68 24.40
C ALA A 13 -32.04 6.80 23.39
N LEU A 14 -33.03 7.70 23.43
CA LEU A 14 -32.96 9.04 22.84
C LEU A 14 -32.04 9.93 23.68
N LEU A 15 -31.07 10.57 23.05
CA LEU A 15 -30.50 11.81 23.57
C LEU A 15 -30.36 12.81 22.45
N LEU A 16 -31.28 13.81 22.49
CA LEU A 16 -31.25 15.04 21.74
C LEU A 16 -30.29 16.00 22.46
N LEU A 17 -29.32 16.54 21.76
CA LEU A 17 -28.67 17.80 22.13
C LEU A 17 -28.57 18.67 20.88
N ALA A 18 -29.44 19.67 20.88
CA ALA A 18 -29.36 20.85 20.03
C ALA A 18 -28.29 21.80 20.60
N GLY A 19 -27.45 22.33 19.75
CA GLY A 19 -26.51 23.40 20.07
C GLY A 19 -26.29 24.25 18.83
N CYS A 20 -27.14 25.28 18.67
CA CYS A 20 -26.88 26.43 17.79
C CYS A 20 -25.76 27.29 18.35
N GLY A 21 -24.87 27.77 17.47
CA GLY A 21 -23.90 28.82 17.72
C GLY A 21 -23.52 29.46 16.39
N GLU A 22 -24.31 30.48 15.99
CA GLU A 22 -23.93 31.51 15.02
C GLU A 22 -23.08 32.56 15.75
N GLU A 23 -22.01 33.03 15.14
CA GLU A 23 -21.50 34.41 15.20
C GLU A 23 -20.33 34.56 14.25
N ASP A 24 -20.59 35.24 13.17
CA ASP A 24 -20.14 36.58 12.75
C ASP A 24 -18.67 36.73 12.33
N ALA A 25 -18.54 37.07 11.04
CA ALA A 25 -17.35 37.63 10.41
C ALA A 25 -17.15 39.12 10.86
N PRO A 26 -15.94 39.65 10.73
CA PRO A 26 -15.84 40.86 9.93
C PRO A 26 -14.69 40.82 8.88
N ILE A 27 -15.04 41.39 7.77
CA ILE A 27 -14.23 41.87 6.65
C ILE A 27 -13.42 43.09 7.09
N MET A 28 -12.13 43.15 6.72
CA MET A 28 -11.36 44.40 6.54
C MET A 28 -10.25 44.07 5.53
N ASP A 29 -10.40 44.46 4.30
CA ASP A 29 -10.07 45.63 3.50
C ASP A 29 -8.60 46.06 3.51
N ALA A 30 -8.08 45.96 2.30
CA ALA A 30 -7.04 46.63 1.53
C ALA A 30 -6.08 47.64 2.22
N SER A 31 -4.78 47.51 1.85
CA SER A 31 -4.01 48.54 1.15
C SER A 31 -2.57 48.09 0.91
N LYS A 32 -2.16 47.87 -0.32
CA LYS A 32 -1.35 48.66 -1.24
C LYS A 32 -0.04 49.27 -0.70
N ALA A 33 1.11 48.76 -1.20
CA ALA A 33 2.33 49.46 -1.62
C ALA A 33 3.28 48.42 -2.26
N ARG A 34 3.45 48.44 -3.45
CA ARG A 34 4.26 48.96 -4.56
C ARG A 34 5.70 49.32 -4.17
N GLY A 35 6.66 48.58 -4.76
CA GLY A 35 8.10 48.90 -4.78
C GLY A 35 8.86 47.87 -5.60
N GLU A 36 8.99 48.15 -6.91
CA GLU A 36 10.05 47.70 -7.83
C GLU A 36 11.03 48.83 -7.99
N PRO A 37 12.17 48.67 -8.74
CA PRO A 37 13.21 47.62 -8.71
C PRO A 37 14.62 48.27 -8.54
N GLU A 38 15.67 47.49 -8.36
CA GLU A 38 17.01 47.95 -8.76
C GLU A 38 17.88 46.81 -9.28
N GLU A 39 18.49 47.10 -10.40
CA GLU A 39 19.28 46.23 -11.26
C GLU A 39 20.72 46.03 -10.75
N THR A 40 21.25 44.85 -11.09
CA THR A 40 22.61 44.38 -11.44
C THR A 40 23.83 45.35 -11.33
N PRO A 41 25.08 44.82 -11.13
CA PRO A 41 25.77 44.13 -12.23
C PRO A 41 26.69 42.95 -11.86
N LEU A 42 26.99 42.18 -12.91
CA LEU A 42 27.98 41.15 -13.19
C LEU A 42 29.37 41.41 -12.63
N GLU A 43 30.05 40.36 -12.14
CA GLU A 43 31.47 40.11 -12.45
C GLU A 43 31.78 38.61 -12.52
N GLU A 44 32.52 38.29 -13.55
CA GLU A 44 33.04 37.00 -13.95
C GLU A 44 34.15 36.50 -13.00
N GLY A 45 34.33 35.19 -12.94
CA GLY A 45 35.55 34.62 -12.44
C GLY A 45 35.54 33.13 -12.12
N GLY A 46 35.59 32.28 -13.09
CA GLY A 46 36.56 31.26 -13.37
C GLY A 46 36.69 30.02 -12.47
N LYS A 47 36.58 28.88 -13.14
CA LYS A 47 37.31 27.62 -13.00
C LYS A 47 36.81 26.51 -12.11
N GLU A 48 36.32 25.49 -12.80
CA GLU A 48 36.70 24.05 -12.76
C GLU A 48 36.82 23.38 -11.38
N GLY A 49 35.96 22.42 -11.18
CA GLY A 49 36.04 21.41 -10.18
C GLY A 49 34.87 20.44 -10.33
N ALA A 50 34.98 19.54 -11.32
CA ALA A 50 34.12 18.36 -11.37
C ALA A 50 34.34 17.54 -10.11
N THR A 51 33.30 17.41 -9.33
CA THR A 51 33.20 16.28 -8.39
C THR A 51 31.80 15.74 -8.56
N ASP A 52 31.77 14.65 -9.26
CA ASP A 52 30.71 13.67 -9.35
C ASP A 52 30.50 13.14 -7.91
N GLU A 53 29.56 13.72 -7.20
CA GLU A 53 29.04 13.10 -5.98
C GLU A 53 27.80 12.32 -6.37
N ALA A 54 28.05 11.06 -6.70
CA ALA A 54 27.07 10.03 -6.67
C ALA A 54 26.29 10.13 -5.34
N ILE A 55 25.02 10.45 -5.45
CA ILE A 55 24.06 10.27 -4.36
C ILE A 55 23.94 8.75 -4.20
N THR A 56 24.74 8.23 -3.29
CA THR A 56 24.56 6.87 -2.80
C THR A 56 23.33 6.91 -1.93
N ASP A 57 22.26 6.38 -2.47
CA ASP A 57 21.09 5.96 -1.73
C ASP A 57 21.54 4.81 -0.81
N GLU A 58 21.94 5.12 0.41
CA GLU A 58 22.15 4.13 1.46
C GLU A 58 20.81 3.78 2.09
N ALA A 59 19.97 3.09 1.32
CA ALA A 59 18.88 2.33 1.89
C ALA A 59 19.46 1.04 2.48
N ALA A 60 19.48 0.98 3.81
CA ALA A 60 19.53 -0.19 4.69
C ALA A 60 20.17 -1.46 4.08
N SER A 61 21.49 -1.49 3.98
CA SER A 61 22.27 -2.71 3.75
C SER A 61 22.26 -3.57 5.02
N GLY A 62 21.26 -4.44 5.17
CA GLY A 62 21.34 -5.61 6.03
C GLY A 62 22.20 -6.67 5.33
N SER A 63 23.40 -6.83 5.80
CA SER A 63 24.44 -7.82 5.55
C SER A 63 23.97 -9.15 4.92
N GLY A 64 24.20 -9.29 3.62
CA GLY A 64 24.11 -10.52 2.85
C GLY A 64 24.92 -10.33 1.57
N GLU A 65 26.23 -10.10 1.68
CA GLU A 65 27.18 -10.24 0.57
C GLU A 65 27.31 -11.73 0.25
N GLY A 66 26.37 -12.27 -0.52
CA GLY A 66 26.36 -13.69 -0.82
C GLY A 66 25.44 -14.06 -1.96
N ALA A 67 24.54 -14.96 -1.68
CA ALA A 67 23.71 -15.64 -2.68
C ALA A 67 22.63 -14.72 -3.29
N LEU A 68 22.12 -13.72 -2.57
CA LEU A 68 21.06 -12.83 -3.05
C LEU A 68 21.53 -11.65 -3.90
N SER A 69 22.84 -11.41 -4.02
CA SER A 69 23.40 -10.26 -4.77
C SER A 69 23.15 -10.29 -6.27
N GLU A 70 22.75 -11.43 -6.83
CA GLU A 70 22.44 -11.59 -8.24
C GLU A 70 20.97 -11.25 -8.59
N TYR A 71 20.12 -11.03 -7.56
CA TYR A 71 18.70 -10.77 -7.72
C TYR A 71 18.37 -9.30 -7.43
N SER A 72 17.31 -8.79 -8.04
CA SER A 72 16.84 -7.43 -7.78
C SER A 72 16.21 -7.33 -6.38
N ALA A 73 16.18 -6.11 -5.85
CA ALA A 73 15.52 -5.84 -4.57
C ALA A 73 14.03 -6.23 -4.59
N GLU A 74 13.37 -6.01 -5.72
CA GLU A 74 11.96 -6.39 -5.91
C GLU A 74 11.76 -7.92 -5.89
N GLN A 75 12.61 -8.69 -6.58
CA GLN A 75 12.54 -10.15 -6.56
C GLN A 75 12.73 -10.70 -5.14
N ILE A 76 13.68 -10.15 -4.40
CA ILE A 76 13.94 -10.52 -3.01
C ILE A 76 12.74 -10.17 -2.13
N GLU A 77 12.13 -8.98 -2.31
CA GLU A 77 10.95 -8.56 -1.58
C GLU A 77 9.76 -9.51 -1.84
N TYR A 78 9.45 -9.79 -3.12
CA TYR A 78 8.35 -10.68 -3.50
C TYR A 78 8.49 -12.07 -2.86
N ALA A 79 9.67 -12.64 -2.92
CA ALA A 79 9.96 -13.93 -2.33
C ALA A 79 9.82 -13.92 -0.80
N ARG A 80 10.35 -12.89 -0.12
CA ARG A 80 10.23 -12.74 1.33
C ARG A 80 8.80 -12.56 1.79
N VAL A 81 8.03 -11.72 1.07
CA VAL A 81 6.60 -11.51 1.35
C VAL A 81 5.84 -12.82 1.20
N TRP A 82 6.04 -13.56 0.10
CA TRP A 82 5.37 -14.84 -0.07
C TRP A 82 5.78 -15.86 0.99
N ARG A 83 7.08 -15.96 1.29
CA ARG A 83 7.60 -16.84 2.33
C ARG A 83 6.91 -16.62 3.68
N GLN A 84 6.68 -15.37 4.03
CA GLN A 84 6.11 -15.02 5.35
C GLN A 84 4.59 -15.04 5.37
N LEU A 85 3.92 -14.60 4.31
CA LEU A 85 2.49 -14.36 4.28
C LEU A 85 1.73 -15.22 3.28
N GLY A 86 2.40 -15.88 2.36
CA GLY A 86 1.78 -16.75 1.36
C GLY A 86 0.99 -17.89 2.02
N PRO A 87 -0.29 -18.06 1.67
CA PRO A 87 -1.15 -19.06 2.31
C PRO A 87 -0.69 -20.50 2.11
N ASN A 88 -0.04 -20.78 0.98
CA ASN A 88 0.55 -22.07 0.66
C ASN A 88 2.02 -21.88 0.25
N GLN A 89 2.92 -22.64 0.86
CA GLN A 89 4.36 -22.59 0.54
C GLN A 89 4.76 -23.62 -0.50
N GLU A 90 3.93 -24.64 -0.75
CA GLU A 90 4.15 -25.67 -1.75
C GLU A 90 3.48 -25.25 -3.08
N ILE A 91 4.14 -24.36 -3.81
CA ILE A 91 3.66 -23.80 -5.09
C ILE A 91 4.57 -24.21 -6.26
N ASP A 92 4.00 -24.26 -7.45
CA ASP A 92 4.73 -24.57 -8.70
C ASP A 92 5.12 -23.31 -9.49
N GLY A 93 4.59 -22.13 -9.10
CA GLY A 93 4.86 -20.83 -9.71
C GLY A 93 4.32 -19.71 -8.84
N LEU A 94 4.97 -18.56 -8.86
CA LEU A 94 4.59 -17.35 -8.11
C LEU A 94 4.40 -16.19 -9.08
N TYR A 95 3.14 -15.85 -9.35
CA TYR A 95 2.76 -14.77 -10.26
C TYR A 95 2.79 -13.44 -9.55
N VAL A 96 3.34 -12.44 -10.24
CA VAL A 96 3.45 -11.07 -9.74
C VAL A 96 2.64 -10.14 -10.65
N GLN A 97 1.65 -9.48 -10.09
CA GLN A 97 0.86 -8.45 -10.76
C GLN A 97 1.07 -7.10 -10.06
N GLN A 98 1.46 -6.08 -10.83
CA GLN A 98 1.52 -4.71 -10.36
C GLN A 98 0.20 -4.01 -10.68
N ILE A 99 -0.44 -3.46 -9.65
CA ILE A 99 -1.74 -2.79 -9.75
C ILE A 99 -1.51 -1.30 -9.44
N PRO A 100 -1.85 -0.39 -10.38
CA PRO A 100 -1.61 1.03 -10.18
C PRO A 100 -2.56 1.65 -9.15
N GLU A 101 -2.14 2.75 -8.54
CA GLU A 101 -3.02 3.64 -7.76
C GLU A 101 -4.27 4.00 -8.57
N GLY A 102 -5.41 4.04 -7.92
CA GLY A 102 -6.69 4.37 -8.53
C GLY A 102 -7.38 3.20 -9.24
N ALA A 103 -6.74 2.03 -9.36
CA ALA A 103 -7.41 0.84 -9.84
C ALA A 103 -8.47 0.35 -8.81
N PRO A 104 -9.63 -0.16 -9.25
CA PRO A 104 -10.62 -0.68 -8.32
C PRO A 104 -10.12 -1.94 -7.61
N LEU A 105 -10.50 -2.13 -6.34
CA LEU A 105 -10.23 -3.37 -5.62
C LEU A 105 -10.89 -4.57 -6.31
N ASN A 106 -12.15 -4.37 -6.73
CA ASN A 106 -12.92 -5.34 -7.50
C ASN A 106 -13.34 -4.70 -8.84
N PRO A 107 -12.74 -5.10 -9.97
CA PRO A 107 -13.07 -4.53 -11.27
C PRO A 107 -14.49 -4.91 -11.77
N ASP A 108 -15.13 -5.91 -11.15
CA ASP A 108 -16.46 -6.38 -11.54
C ASP A 108 -17.61 -5.70 -10.77
N ASP A 109 -17.30 -4.76 -9.85
CA ASP A 109 -18.28 -4.06 -9.04
C ASP A 109 -18.13 -2.53 -9.17
N ASP A 110 -19.14 -1.87 -9.72
CA ASP A 110 -19.19 -0.41 -9.91
C ASP A 110 -19.14 0.39 -8.58
N THR A 111 -19.38 -0.27 -7.44
CA THR A 111 -19.29 0.33 -6.10
C THR A 111 -17.93 0.13 -5.44
N SER A 112 -16.96 -0.48 -6.16
CA SER A 112 -15.64 -0.74 -5.63
C SER A 112 -14.89 0.54 -5.30
N ALA A 113 -14.25 0.57 -4.12
CA ALA A 113 -13.23 1.58 -3.84
C ALA A 113 -11.98 1.33 -4.69
N ALA A 114 -11.15 2.37 -4.82
CA ALA A 114 -9.88 2.30 -5.53
C ALA A 114 -8.71 2.17 -4.56
N TYR A 115 -7.63 1.51 -4.98
CA TYR A 115 -6.39 1.48 -4.22
C TYR A 115 -5.83 2.90 -4.05
N PRO A 116 -5.49 3.31 -2.81
CA PRO A 116 -4.97 4.65 -2.53
C PRO A 116 -3.51 4.83 -2.96
N GLU A 117 -2.83 3.76 -3.32
CA GLU A 117 -1.42 3.70 -3.69
C GLU A 117 -1.17 2.51 -4.65
N PRO A 118 -0.04 2.45 -5.37
CA PRO A 118 0.30 1.27 -6.15
C PRO A 118 0.46 0.05 -5.25
N VAL A 119 -0.10 -1.08 -5.66
CA VAL A 119 0.00 -2.34 -4.92
C VAL A 119 0.55 -3.47 -5.79
N ILE A 120 1.07 -4.48 -5.13
CA ILE A 120 1.56 -5.71 -5.71
C ILE A 120 0.65 -6.83 -5.26
N GLN A 121 0.19 -7.65 -6.18
CA GLN A 121 -0.48 -8.90 -5.86
C GLN A 121 0.41 -10.07 -6.24
N LEU A 122 0.75 -10.87 -5.24
CA LEU A 122 1.42 -12.16 -5.40
C LEU A 122 0.36 -13.25 -5.37
N ALA A 123 0.44 -14.20 -6.30
CA ALA A 123 -0.49 -15.33 -6.35
C ALA A 123 0.23 -16.62 -6.73
N GLY A 124 -0.10 -17.72 -6.09
CA GLY A 124 0.37 -19.04 -6.53
C GLY A 124 -0.30 -19.48 -7.82
N SER A 125 0.26 -20.49 -8.47
CA SER A 125 -0.18 -20.98 -9.79
C SER A 125 -1.58 -21.59 -9.77
N ARG A 126 -2.09 -21.98 -8.61
CA ARG A 126 -3.43 -22.56 -8.43
C ARG A 126 -4.26 -21.69 -7.49
N LEU A 127 -5.56 -21.63 -7.72
CA LEU A 127 -6.48 -20.87 -6.88
C LEU A 127 -6.38 -21.23 -5.38
N VAL A 128 -6.09 -22.50 -5.08
CA VAL A 128 -5.92 -22.99 -3.70
C VAL A 128 -4.63 -22.50 -3.03
N ASP A 129 -3.66 -22.01 -3.81
CA ASP A 129 -2.41 -21.48 -3.28
C ASP A 129 -2.60 -20.09 -2.68
N GLY A 130 -3.70 -19.41 -3.06
CA GLY A 130 -4.07 -18.11 -2.53
C GLY A 130 -3.26 -16.96 -3.09
N SER A 131 -3.36 -15.80 -2.45
CA SER A 131 -2.67 -14.57 -2.83
C SER A 131 -2.34 -13.69 -1.62
N VAL A 132 -1.40 -12.77 -1.82
CA VAL A 132 -1.08 -11.67 -0.91
C VAL A 132 -1.08 -10.38 -1.73
N THR A 133 -1.86 -9.37 -1.29
CA THR A 133 -1.88 -8.05 -1.91
C THR A 133 -1.33 -7.03 -0.93
N TYR A 134 -0.34 -6.25 -1.36
CA TYR A 134 0.34 -5.32 -0.48
C TYR A 134 0.93 -4.12 -1.24
N SER A 135 1.26 -3.05 -0.51
CA SER A 135 2.16 -1.99 -0.96
C SER A 135 3.44 -1.98 -0.14
N SER A 136 4.58 -1.66 -0.77
CA SER A 136 5.88 -1.58 -0.12
C SER A 136 6.11 -0.18 0.46
N ASN A 137 6.58 -0.10 1.71
CA ASN A 137 6.94 1.16 2.36
C ASN A 137 8.43 1.52 2.13
N GLY A 138 9.23 0.62 1.53
CA GLY A 138 10.65 0.84 1.23
C GLY A 138 11.59 0.79 2.45
N ASP A 139 11.08 0.52 3.63
CA ASP A 139 11.84 0.44 4.89
C ASP A 139 11.87 -0.97 5.51
N GLY A 140 11.43 -1.98 4.74
CA GLY A 140 11.29 -3.36 5.18
C GLY A 140 9.93 -3.68 5.77
N THR A 141 9.00 -2.71 5.78
CA THR A 141 7.60 -2.93 6.12
C THR A 141 6.71 -2.85 4.88
N ILE A 142 5.55 -3.46 4.95
CA ILE A 142 4.53 -3.44 3.90
C ILE A 142 3.17 -3.16 4.49
N ASN A 143 2.25 -2.61 3.68
CA ASN A 143 0.84 -2.50 4.01
C ASN A 143 0.09 -3.65 3.35
N VAL A 144 -0.53 -4.52 4.12
CA VAL A 144 -1.23 -5.72 3.61
C VAL A 144 -2.71 -5.43 3.47
N TYR A 145 -3.24 -5.57 2.25
CA TYR A 145 -4.65 -5.44 1.92
C TYR A 145 -5.32 -6.81 1.95
N ASN A 146 -6.36 -6.96 2.74
CA ASN A 146 -7.09 -8.22 2.85
C ASN A 146 -8.12 -8.36 1.70
N VAL A 147 -7.61 -8.45 0.47
CA VAL A 147 -8.42 -8.67 -0.71
C VAL A 147 -8.36 -10.13 -1.14
N PRO A 148 -9.47 -10.74 -1.59
CA PRO A 148 -9.46 -12.09 -2.08
C PRO A 148 -8.81 -12.17 -3.48
N LEU A 149 -8.19 -13.30 -3.80
CA LEU A 149 -7.70 -13.56 -5.17
C LEU A 149 -8.83 -13.56 -6.19
N ARG A 150 -10.04 -13.91 -5.75
CA ARG A 150 -11.22 -13.99 -6.59
C ARG A 150 -12.46 -13.50 -5.84
N TRP A 151 -13.23 -12.67 -6.52
CA TRP A 151 -14.48 -12.12 -6.00
C TRP A 151 -15.65 -13.03 -6.35
N ASP A 152 -16.18 -13.76 -5.35
CA ASP A 152 -17.29 -14.73 -5.51
C ASP A 152 -18.60 -14.24 -4.84
N GLY A 153 -18.66 -12.97 -4.42
CA GLY A 153 -19.77 -12.38 -3.71
C GLY A 153 -20.98 -11.99 -4.57
N GLU A 154 -22.01 -11.50 -3.91
CA GLU A 154 -23.14 -10.85 -4.57
C GLU A 154 -22.83 -9.35 -4.75
N TYR A 155 -23.02 -8.83 -5.96
CA TYR A 155 -22.73 -7.44 -6.30
C TYR A 155 -24.01 -6.66 -6.63
N PRO A 156 -24.02 -5.31 -6.36
CA PRO A 156 -22.95 -4.52 -5.75
C PRO A 156 -22.82 -4.78 -4.24
N ALA A 157 -21.54 -4.87 -3.77
CA ALA A 157 -21.25 -5.05 -2.35
C ALA A 157 -21.39 -3.76 -1.54
N GLY A 158 -21.29 -2.61 -2.20
CA GLY A 158 -21.39 -1.28 -1.64
C GLY A 158 -20.05 -0.68 -1.22
N GLU A 159 -19.95 0.65 -1.30
CA GLU A 159 -18.71 1.40 -1.01
C GLU A 159 -18.17 1.15 0.41
N GLU A 160 -19.03 0.99 1.40
CA GLU A 160 -18.65 0.76 2.80
C GLU A 160 -17.82 -0.52 2.94
N PHE A 161 -18.20 -1.59 2.24
CA PHE A 161 -17.49 -2.87 2.25
C PHE A 161 -16.03 -2.74 1.76
N TYR A 162 -15.83 -2.01 0.65
CA TYR A 162 -14.49 -1.82 0.08
C TYR A 162 -13.65 -0.83 0.88
N ASN A 163 -14.27 0.22 1.43
CA ASN A 163 -13.58 1.16 2.31
C ASN A 163 -13.12 0.47 3.59
N ASP A 164 -13.90 -0.45 4.14
CA ASP A 164 -13.49 -1.26 5.29
C ASP A 164 -12.21 -2.08 5.00
N ILE A 165 -12.03 -2.60 3.80
CA ILE A 165 -10.78 -3.30 3.41
C ILE A 165 -9.58 -2.35 3.44
N ILE A 166 -9.75 -1.12 2.92
CA ILE A 166 -8.67 -0.11 2.90
C ILE A 166 -8.35 0.36 4.32
N GLU A 167 -9.37 0.64 5.15
CA GLU A 167 -9.21 1.14 6.51
C GLU A 167 -8.60 0.10 7.46
N ASN A 168 -8.79 -1.19 7.17
CA ASN A 168 -8.23 -2.30 7.96
C ASN A 168 -6.93 -2.86 7.36
N THR A 169 -6.21 -2.07 6.57
CA THR A 169 -4.88 -2.42 6.08
C THR A 169 -3.90 -2.55 7.26
N GLU A 170 -3.14 -3.64 7.28
CA GLU A 170 -2.20 -3.96 8.36
C GLU A 170 -0.77 -3.68 7.93
N VAL A 171 0.01 -2.99 8.78
CA VAL A 171 1.46 -2.81 8.56
C VAL A 171 2.20 -4.02 9.11
N VAL A 172 3.01 -4.66 8.27
CA VAL A 172 3.76 -5.87 8.60
C VAL A 172 5.24 -5.66 8.30
N GLU A 173 6.11 -6.00 9.26
CA GLU A 173 7.55 -6.07 9.05
C GLU A 173 7.90 -7.39 8.37
N ILE A 174 8.71 -7.34 7.30
CA ILE A 174 9.12 -8.51 6.53
C ILE A 174 10.50 -8.98 6.97
N GLU A 175 10.55 -10.20 7.49
CA GLU A 175 11.79 -10.82 7.93
C GLU A 175 12.68 -11.23 6.73
N PRO A 176 14.02 -11.07 6.82
CA PRO A 176 14.93 -11.45 5.75
C PRO A 176 14.81 -12.90 5.30
N GLY A 177 14.60 -13.83 6.23
CA GLY A 177 14.58 -15.27 5.94
C GLY A 177 15.93 -15.86 5.60
N GLU A 178 15.94 -17.17 5.35
CA GLU A 178 17.14 -17.88 4.90
C GLU A 178 17.31 -17.71 3.38
N ASP A 179 18.51 -17.38 2.92
CA ASP A 179 18.79 -17.09 1.51
C ASP A 179 18.36 -18.22 0.57
N GLU A 180 18.54 -19.49 0.96
CA GLU A 180 18.15 -20.65 0.15
C GLU A 180 16.65 -20.73 -0.06
N GLU A 181 15.83 -20.41 0.95
CA GLU A 181 14.37 -20.39 0.84
C GLU A 181 13.92 -19.25 -0.07
N VAL A 182 14.52 -18.07 0.09
CA VAL A 182 14.23 -16.88 -0.75
C VAL A 182 14.58 -17.15 -2.20
N ILE A 183 15.75 -17.71 -2.50
CA ILE A 183 16.18 -18.07 -3.86
C ILE A 183 15.22 -19.06 -4.49
N SER A 184 14.80 -20.08 -3.76
CA SER A 184 13.85 -21.08 -4.27
C SER A 184 12.53 -20.46 -4.71
N LEU A 185 12.06 -19.43 -4.01
CA LEU A 185 10.85 -18.70 -4.39
C LEU A 185 11.10 -17.72 -5.55
N ILE A 186 12.28 -17.10 -5.62
CA ILE A 186 12.66 -16.25 -6.75
C ILE A 186 12.68 -17.03 -8.06
N GLU A 187 13.15 -18.28 -8.03
CA GLU A 187 13.16 -19.16 -9.21
C GLU A 187 11.76 -19.51 -9.73
N LEU A 188 10.71 -19.34 -8.90
CA LEU A 188 9.32 -19.56 -9.25
C LEU A 188 8.60 -18.28 -9.72
N LEU A 189 9.27 -17.10 -9.69
CA LEU A 189 8.65 -15.83 -10.06
C LEU A 189 8.29 -15.80 -11.55
N GLU A 190 7.02 -15.51 -11.82
CA GLU A 190 6.49 -15.21 -13.13
C GLU A 190 5.95 -13.79 -13.14
N MET A 191 6.68 -12.87 -13.80
CA MET A 191 6.28 -11.47 -13.93
C MET A 191 5.46 -11.31 -15.21
N GLU A 192 4.24 -10.78 -15.09
CA GLU A 192 3.48 -10.38 -16.27
C GLU A 192 4.16 -9.18 -16.93
N PRO A 193 4.29 -9.18 -18.27
CA PRO A 193 4.98 -8.16 -19.05
C PRO A 193 4.19 -6.82 -19.09
#